data_a7af90ed05f741b13af22f32b54ae490
#
_entry.id   a7af90ed05f741b13af22f32b54ae490
#
_cell.length_a   1.000
_cell.length_b   1.000
_cell.length_c   1.000
_cell.angle_alpha   90.00
_cell.angle_beta   90.00
_cell.angle_gamma   90.00
#
_symmetry.space_group_name_H-M   'P 1'
#
loop_
_entity.id
_entity.type
_entity.pdbx_description
1 polymer ?
#
loop_
_entity_poly.entity_id
_entity_poly.type
_entity_poly.pdbx_seq_one_letter_code
_entity_poly.pdbx_strand_id
1 'polypeptide(L)'
;ITYKPNQKPLTMNIEQLALQGKHNIYNSMAAALAAKLAHVRKSVIRESLQDFQNIEHRLEFVATIHGIEYINDSKATNVNSAWYALESMNKPVIWICGGQDKGNNYDELTALVASKVKAIVCLGKNNTKIISAFGSLVGNIVETQTAQDAVCAAAKFAKSGDAVLLSPACASFDLFKNYEERGLAFKAAVRSL
;
A
#
# COMPACT_ATOMS: atom_id res chain seq x y z
N ILE A 1 0.06 -27.14 -19.23
CA ILE A 1 1.48 -26.80 -18.94
C ILE A 1 2.06 -27.99 -18.19
N THR A 2 2.93 -28.76 -18.84
CA THR A 2 3.50 -29.97 -18.24
C THR A 2 4.74 -29.59 -17.42
N TYR A 3 4.68 -29.76 -16.11
CA TYR A 3 5.83 -29.60 -15.20
C TYR A 3 6.79 -30.78 -15.37
N LYS A 4 8.05 -30.54 -15.69
CA LYS A 4 9.11 -31.57 -15.71
C LYS A 4 9.79 -31.63 -14.33
N PRO A 5 9.62 -32.69 -13.53
CA PRO A 5 10.08 -32.75 -12.13
C PRO A 5 11.60 -32.78 -11.92
N ASN A 6 12.43 -32.91 -12.97
CA ASN A 6 13.88 -33.11 -12.88
C ASN A 6 14.75 -31.85 -12.95
N GLN A 7 14.19 -30.64 -12.86
CA GLN A 7 14.99 -29.42 -12.77
C GLN A 7 15.32 -29.10 -11.32
N LYS A 8 16.63 -28.84 -11.04
CA LYS A 8 17.05 -28.36 -9.71
C LYS A 8 16.20 -27.17 -9.27
N PRO A 9 15.70 -27.15 -8.03
CA PRO A 9 14.87 -26.06 -7.54
C PRO A 9 15.60 -24.71 -7.65
N LEU A 10 14.87 -23.64 -7.86
CA LEU A 10 15.34 -22.29 -7.64
C LEU A 10 14.96 -21.93 -6.19
N THR A 11 15.95 -21.74 -5.34
CA THR A 11 15.76 -21.31 -3.95
C THR A 11 16.40 -19.94 -3.76
N MET A 12 15.76 -19.10 -2.96
CA MET A 12 16.20 -17.75 -2.62
C MET A 12 15.69 -17.40 -1.22
N ASN A 13 16.48 -16.73 -0.40
CA ASN A 13 16.02 -16.25 0.89
C ASN A 13 15.06 -15.07 0.67
N ILE A 14 13.98 -15.02 1.46
CA ILE A 14 12.96 -13.97 1.38
C ILE A 14 13.58 -12.58 1.60
N GLU A 15 14.55 -12.49 2.51
CA GLU A 15 15.30 -11.26 2.83
C GLU A 15 16.10 -10.69 1.65
N GLN A 16 16.43 -11.54 0.67
CA GLN A 16 17.15 -11.13 -0.55
C GLN A 16 16.25 -10.58 -1.64
N LEU A 17 14.92 -10.66 -1.48
CA LEU A 17 13.98 -10.07 -2.43
C LEU A 17 13.96 -8.55 -2.29
N ALA A 18 14.07 -7.83 -3.38
CA ALA A 18 13.94 -6.37 -3.38
C ALA A 18 12.55 -5.92 -2.89
N LEU A 19 11.50 -6.66 -3.28
CA LEU A 19 10.13 -6.40 -2.85
C LEU A 19 9.76 -7.23 -1.63
N GLN A 20 9.51 -6.58 -0.51
CA GLN A 20 9.11 -7.19 0.75
C GLN A 20 7.59 -7.32 0.89
N GLY A 21 7.13 -8.10 1.87
CA GLY A 21 5.71 -8.36 2.15
C GLY A 21 5.18 -9.61 1.47
N LYS A 22 4.20 -10.28 2.11
CA LYS A 22 3.68 -11.59 1.67
C LYS A 22 3.21 -11.60 0.23
N HIS A 23 2.44 -10.59 -0.20
CA HIS A 23 1.94 -10.49 -1.57
C HIS A 23 3.07 -10.38 -2.59
N ASN A 24 4.15 -9.66 -2.27
CA ASN A 24 5.31 -9.54 -3.14
C ASN A 24 6.14 -10.81 -3.20
N ILE A 25 6.18 -11.59 -2.12
CA ILE A 25 6.78 -12.93 -2.14
C ILE A 25 6.05 -13.83 -3.14
N TYR A 26 4.70 -13.87 -3.11
CA TYR A 26 3.91 -14.63 -4.08
C TYR A 26 4.10 -14.14 -5.52
N ASN A 27 4.13 -12.81 -5.74
CA ASN A 27 4.40 -12.22 -7.04
C ASN A 27 5.80 -12.60 -7.55
N SER A 28 6.82 -12.54 -6.70
CA SER A 28 8.20 -12.93 -7.02
C SER A 28 8.30 -14.42 -7.35
N MET A 29 7.60 -15.28 -6.61
CA MET A 29 7.52 -16.71 -6.90
C MET A 29 6.87 -16.98 -8.26
N ALA A 30 5.76 -16.32 -8.57
CA ALA A 30 5.06 -16.45 -9.85
C ALA A 30 5.94 -15.96 -11.01
N ALA A 31 6.58 -14.81 -10.86
CA ALA A 31 7.52 -14.26 -11.85
C ALA A 31 8.72 -15.20 -12.07
N ALA A 32 9.31 -15.72 -11.00
CA ALA A 32 10.42 -16.67 -11.07
C ALA A 32 10.02 -17.97 -11.79
N LEU A 33 8.81 -18.48 -11.51
CA LEU A 33 8.28 -19.67 -12.17
C LEU A 33 8.06 -19.44 -13.66
N ALA A 34 7.44 -18.31 -14.02
CA ALA A 34 7.23 -17.94 -15.42
C ALA A 34 8.54 -17.77 -16.18
N ALA A 35 9.52 -17.07 -15.61
CA ALA A 35 10.84 -16.90 -16.18
C ALA A 35 11.59 -18.24 -16.35
N LYS A 36 11.47 -19.14 -15.36
CA LYS A 36 12.03 -20.49 -15.43
C LYS A 36 11.41 -21.32 -16.56
N LEU A 37 10.09 -21.23 -16.75
CA LEU A 37 9.37 -21.89 -17.86
C LEU A 37 9.78 -21.31 -19.21
N ALA A 38 10.09 -20.03 -19.27
CA ALA A 38 10.66 -19.34 -20.43
C ALA A 38 12.17 -19.60 -20.62
N HIS A 39 12.76 -20.55 -19.88
CA HIS A 39 14.17 -20.96 -19.95
C HIS A 39 15.18 -19.85 -19.61
N VAL A 40 14.79 -18.83 -18.85
CA VAL A 40 15.72 -17.81 -18.35
C VAL A 40 16.70 -18.45 -17.35
N ARG A 41 17.97 -18.06 -17.42
CA ARG A 41 19.01 -18.59 -16.52
C ARG A 41 18.72 -18.20 -15.06
N LYS A 42 18.97 -19.14 -14.13
CA LYS A 42 18.71 -18.98 -12.70
C LYS A 42 19.45 -17.78 -12.07
N SER A 43 20.66 -17.50 -12.53
CA SER A 43 21.44 -16.34 -12.07
C SER A 43 20.73 -15.03 -12.41
N VAL A 44 20.22 -14.89 -13.65
CA VAL A 44 19.48 -13.70 -14.11
C VAL A 44 18.18 -13.54 -13.31
N ILE A 45 17.44 -14.65 -13.08
CA ILE A 45 16.21 -14.57 -12.26
C ILE A 45 16.52 -14.06 -10.85
N ARG A 46 17.58 -14.57 -10.20
CA ARG A 46 17.98 -14.12 -8.86
C ARG A 46 18.36 -12.64 -8.84
N GLU A 47 19.25 -12.24 -9.73
CA GLU A 47 19.71 -10.86 -9.88
C GLU A 47 18.52 -9.91 -10.07
N SER A 48 17.63 -10.22 -11.03
CA SER A 48 16.44 -9.39 -11.29
C SER A 48 15.51 -9.29 -10.07
N LEU A 49 15.36 -10.34 -9.26
CA LEU A 49 14.53 -10.30 -8.06
C LEU A 49 15.19 -9.57 -6.89
N GLN A 50 16.53 -9.50 -6.85
CA GLN A 50 17.29 -8.75 -5.85
C GLN A 50 17.35 -7.25 -6.17
N ASP A 51 17.47 -6.91 -7.46
CA ASP A 51 17.71 -5.53 -7.92
C ASP A 51 16.43 -4.85 -8.44
N PHE A 52 15.28 -5.49 -8.28
CA PHE A 52 14.02 -4.96 -8.79
C PHE A 52 13.70 -3.62 -8.14
N GLN A 53 13.62 -2.56 -8.94
CA GLN A 53 13.18 -1.25 -8.46
C GLN A 53 11.69 -1.29 -8.15
N ASN A 54 11.30 -0.74 -7.00
CA ASN A 54 9.89 -0.72 -6.59
C ASN A 54 9.06 0.06 -7.63
N ILE A 55 7.86 -0.46 -7.90
CA ILE A 55 6.92 0.21 -8.82
C ILE A 55 6.35 1.43 -8.09
N GLU A 56 6.40 2.59 -8.75
CA GLU A 56 5.82 3.83 -8.26
C GLU A 56 4.35 3.62 -7.85
N HIS A 57 3.96 4.25 -6.76
CA HIS A 57 2.62 4.13 -6.14
C HIS A 57 2.25 2.74 -5.55
N ARG A 58 3.23 1.83 -5.34
CA ARG A 58 3.02 0.54 -4.64
C ARG A 58 3.90 0.45 -3.41
N LEU A 59 3.34 0.70 -2.22
CA LEU A 59 4.08 0.78 -0.96
C LEU A 59 5.40 1.54 -1.11
N GLU A 60 5.37 2.57 -1.95
CA GLU A 60 6.51 3.41 -2.27
C GLU A 60 6.86 4.27 -1.06
N PHE A 61 8.06 4.09 -0.53
CA PHE A 61 8.59 5.01 0.48
C PHE A 61 8.83 6.39 -0.15
N VAL A 62 8.24 7.43 0.44
CA VAL A 62 8.36 8.81 -0.05
C VAL A 62 9.41 9.59 0.71
N ALA A 63 9.28 9.64 2.04
CA ALA A 63 10.19 10.37 2.92
C ALA A 63 9.99 9.97 4.38
N THR A 64 10.97 10.33 5.21
CA THR A 64 10.82 10.42 6.67
C THR A 64 10.90 11.88 7.08
N ILE A 65 9.84 12.43 7.68
CA ILE A 65 9.76 13.82 8.15
C ILE A 65 9.41 13.82 9.64
N HIS A 66 10.22 14.45 10.46
CA HIS A 66 10.07 14.46 11.93
C HIS A 66 9.95 13.06 12.56
N GLY A 67 10.63 12.07 11.97
CA GLY A 67 10.58 10.67 12.42
C GLY A 67 9.30 9.90 12.02
N ILE A 68 8.46 10.48 11.18
CA ILE A 68 7.24 9.88 10.60
C ILE A 68 7.55 9.41 9.18
N GLU A 69 7.27 8.14 8.88
CA GLU A 69 7.43 7.61 7.52
C GLU A 69 6.18 7.88 6.68
N TYR A 70 6.37 8.34 5.45
CA TYR A 70 5.30 8.57 4.48
C TYR A 70 5.40 7.54 3.35
N ILE A 71 4.32 6.78 3.14
CA ILE A 71 4.27 5.64 2.22
C ILE A 71 3.12 5.84 1.23
N ASN A 72 3.44 5.78 -0.05
CA ASN A 72 2.51 5.93 -1.15
C ASN A 72 2.12 4.57 -1.74
N ASP A 73 0.89 4.17 -1.49
CA ASP A 73 0.27 2.98 -2.07
C ASP A 73 -1.00 3.35 -2.84
N SER A 74 -0.95 4.46 -3.59
CA SER A 74 -2.10 4.98 -4.33
C SER A 74 -2.71 3.97 -5.31
N LYS A 75 -1.95 2.97 -5.74
CA LYS A 75 -2.42 1.88 -6.61
C LYS A 75 -3.34 0.88 -5.89
N ALA A 76 -3.47 0.90 -4.58
CA ALA A 76 -4.42 0.10 -3.81
C ALA A 76 -5.85 0.63 -4.00
N THR A 77 -6.45 0.34 -5.14
CA THR A 77 -7.78 0.84 -5.55
C THR A 77 -8.94 -0.08 -5.16
N ASN A 78 -8.69 -1.07 -4.31
CA ASN A 78 -9.68 -2.01 -3.77
C ASN A 78 -9.29 -2.46 -2.35
N VAL A 79 -10.24 -3.04 -1.65
CA VAL A 79 -10.13 -3.49 -0.24
C VAL A 79 -9.01 -4.50 -0.07
N ASN A 80 -8.91 -5.49 -0.95
CA ASN A 80 -7.89 -6.54 -0.86
C ASN A 80 -6.46 -5.97 -0.94
N SER A 81 -6.23 -5.00 -1.83
CA SER A 81 -4.92 -4.33 -1.92
C SER A 81 -4.60 -3.55 -0.65
N ALA A 82 -5.57 -2.82 -0.08
CA ALA A 82 -5.39 -2.10 1.17
C ALA A 82 -5.17 -3.05 2.36
N TRP A 83 -5.78 -4.24 2.34
CA TRP A 83 -5.54 -5.28 3.34
C TRP A 83 -4.06 -5.67 3.38
N TYR A 84 -3.46 -5.98 2.22
CA TYR A 84 -2.04 -6.31 2.14
C TYR A 84 -1.13 -5.15 2.54
N ALA A 85 -1.50 -3.92 2.19
CA ALA A 85 -0.74 -2.75 2.59
C ALA A 85 -0.73 -2.59 4.11
N LEU A 86 -1.89 -2.62 4.77
CA LEU A 86 -1.99 -2.55 6.23
C LEU A 86 -1.32 -3.75 6.93
N GLU A 87 -1.46 -4.96 6.37
CA GLU A 87 -0.81 -6.16 6.92
C GLU A 87 0.71 -6.02 6.94
N SER A 88 1.30 -5.43 5.92
CA SER A 88 2.74 -5.25 5.79
C SER A 88 3.33 -4.18 6.72
N MET A 89 2.50 -3.31 7.33
CA MET A 89 2.98 -2.27 8.23
C MET A 89 3.43 -2.84 9.58
N ASN A 90 4.64 -2.47 10.00
CA ASN A 90 5.22 -2.85 11.29
C ASN A 90 5.19 -1.71 12.31
N LYS A 91 4.63 -0.56 11.95
CA LYS A 91 4.50 0.65 12.78
C LYS A 91 3.03 1.01 12.94
N PRO A 92 2.65 1.76 13.99
CA PRO A 92 1.31 2.34 14.05
C PRO A 92 1.05 3.23 12.85
N VAL A 93 -0.17 3.18 12.31
CA VAL A 93 -0.53 3.77 11.02
C VAL A 93 -1.52 4.92 11.19
N ILE A 94 -1.26 6.02 10.54
CA ILE A 94 -2.27 7.00 10.15
C ILE A 94 -2.65 6.68 8.71
N TRP A 95 -3.88 6.20 8.50
CA TRP A 95 -4.33 5.66 7.24
C TRP A 95 -5.09 6.70 6.42
N ILE A 96 -4.56 7.06 5.25
CA ILE A 96 -5.27 7.89 4.27
C ILE A 96 -5.98 6.96 3.30
N CYS A 97 -7.31 6.97 3.30
CA CYS A 97 -8.14 6.10 2.47
C CYS A 97 -9.36 6.85 1.93
N GLY A 98 -10.07 6.25 0.99
CA GLY A 98 -11.23 6.86 0.36
C GLY A 98 -11.08 7.09 -1.14
N GLY A 99 -12.13 7.63 -1.74
CA GLY A 99 -12.28 7.80 -3.16
C GLY A 99 -13.62 7.26 -3.65
N GLN A 100 -13.70 6.93 -4.94
CA GLN A 100 -14.92 6.35 -5.53
C GLN A 100 -15.11 4.89 -5.07
N ASP A 101 -16.10 4.68 -4.20
CA ASP A 101 -16.52 3.35 -3.75
C ASP A 101 -17.23 2.61 -4.90
N LYS A 102 -16.90 1.32 -5.09
CA LYS A 102 -17.48 0.44 -6.10
C LYS A 102 -18.30 -0.70 -5.50
N GLY A 103 -18.90 -0.48 -4.33
CA GLY A 103 -19.62 -1.51 -3.61
C GLY A 103 -18.72 -2.30 -2.66
N ASN A 104 -17.68 -1.67 -2.14
CA ASN A 104 -16.74 -2.30 -1.23
C ASN A 104 -17.42 -2.86 0.03
N ASN A 105 -16.98 -4.04 0.46
CA ASN A 105 -17.16 -4.54 1.82
C ASN A 105 -15.85 -4.33 2.58
N TYR A 106 -15.91 -3.65 3.73
CA TYR A 106 -14.74 -3.31 4.55
C TYR A 106 -14.52 -4.28 5.72
N ASP A 107 -15.34 -5.31 5.90
CA ASP A 107 -15.29 -6.24 7.03
C ASP A 107 -13.91 -6.92 7.16
N GLU A 108 -13.30 -7.26 6.02
CA GLU A 108 -11.98 -7.89 5.98
C GLU A 108 -10.87 -7.01 6.58
N LEU A 109 -11.04 -5.69 6.60
CA LEU A 109 -10.05 -4.74 7.15
C LEU A 109 -10.21 -4.52 8.65
N THR A 110 -11.34 -4.89 9.25
CA THR A 110 -11.72 -4.56 10.64
C THR A 110 -10.63 -4.92 11.65
N ALA A 111 -10.09 -6.14 11.58
CA ALA A 111 -9.07 -6.61 12.50
C ALA A 111 -7.74 -5.85 12.36
N LEU A 112 -7.33 -5.53 11.12
CA LEU A 112 -6.11 -4.77 10.86
C LEU A 112 -6.27 -3.30 11.29
N VAL A 113 -7.41 -2.70 11.00
CA VAL A 113 -7.71 -1.32 11.42
C VAL A 113 -7.68 -1.22 12.93
N ALA A 114 -8.38 -2.11 13.65
CA ALA A 114 -8.41 -2.10 15.12
C ALA A 114 -7.03 -2.30 15.76
N SER A 115 -6.14 -3.07 15.11
CA SER A 115 -4.83 -3.40 15.68
C SER A 115 -3.72 -2.43 15.32
N LYS A 116 -3.79 -1.77 14.16
CA LYS A 116 -2.66 -0.99 13.59
C LYS A 116 -2.97 0.48 13.34
N VAL A 117 -4.25 0.85 13.15
CA VAL A 117 -4.62 2.21 12.72
C VAL A 117 -4.96 3.09 13.91
N LYS A 118 -4.23 4.19 14.06
CA LYS A 118 -4.44 5.19 15.13
C LYS A 118 -5.42 6.28 14.74
N ALA A 119 -5.43 6.65 13.46
CA ALA A 119 -6.31 7.65 12.88
C ALA A 119 -6.59 7.34 11.41
N ILE A 120 -7.76 7.73 10.93
CA ILE A 120 -8.15 7.65 9.52
C ILE A 120 -8.33 9.07 8.98
N VAL A 121 -7.76 9.31 7.82
CA VAL A 121 -7.98 10.52 7.02
C VAL A 121 -8.66 10.09 5.73
N CYS A 122 -9.92 10.42 5.59
CA CYS A 122 -10.67 10.14 4.39
C CYS A 122 -10.32 11.15 3.29
N LEU A 123 -9.95 10.66 2.12
CA LEU A 123 -9.65 11.44 0.92
C LEU A 123 -10.64 11.06 -0.18
N GLY A 124 -11.78 11.72 -0.24
CA GLY A 124 -12.86 11.40 -1.17
C GLY A 124 -14.07 12.32 -1.01
N LYS A 125 -14.95 12.34 -2.01
CA LYS A 125 -16.19 13.12 -1.98
C LYS A 125 -17.26 12.54 -1.07
N ASN A 126 -17.29 11.21 -0.93
CA ASN A 126 -18.25 10.50 -0.08
C ASN A 126 -17.53 9.39 0.71
N ASN A 127 -17.42 9.59 2.01
CA ASN A 127 -16.70 8.70 2.91
C ASN A 127 -17.62 7.97 3.90
N THR A 128 -18.94 8.06 3.71
CA THR A 128 -19.96 7.53 4.64
C THR A 128 -19.73 6.06 4.99
N LYS A 129 -19.41 5.22 4.02
CA LYS A 129 -19.16 3.79 4.24
C LYS A 129 -17.91 3.52 5.08
N ILE A 130 -16.83 4.28 4.84
CA ILE A 130 -15.59 4.17 5.63
C ILE A 130 -15.85 4.57 7.07
N ILE A 131 -16.54 5.70 7.27
CA ILE A 131 -16.92 6.19 8.60
C ILE A 131 -17.82 5.19 9.32
N SER A 132 -18.82 4.63 8.62
CA SER A 132 -19.70 3.61 9.20
C SER A 132 -18.95 2.32 9.56
N ALA A 133 -17.98 1.90 8.74
CA ALA A 133 -17.23 0.67 8.99
C ALA A 133 -16.23 0.80 10.15
N PHE A 134 -15.58 1.96 10.29
CA PHE A 134 -14.43 2.12 11.20
C PHE A 134 -14.64 3.15 12.32
N GLY A 135 -15.73 3.90 12.31
CA GLY A 135 -15.97 4.97 13.29
C GLY A 135 -16.03 4.51 14.75
N SER A 136 -16.43 3.26 15.01
CA SER A 136 -16.40 2.66 16.35
C SER A 136 -15.04 2.08 16.74
N LEU A 137 -14.13 1.89 15.79
CA LEU A 137 -12.83 1.24 15.99
C LEU A 137 -11.70 2.25 16.21
N VAL A 138 -11.80 3.41 15.55
CA VAL A 138 -10.74 4.42 15.52
C VAL A 138 -11.28 5.74 16.07
N GLY A 139 -10.62 6.27 17.10
CA GLY A 139 -11.09 7.46 17.80
C GLY A 139 -10.98 8.76 17.00
N ASN A 140 -10.20 8.81 15.91
CA ASN A 140 -9.98 9.98 15.09
C ASN A 140 -10.21 9.66 13.62
N ILE A 141 -11.29 10.20 13.06
CA ILE A 141 -11.58 10.14 11.62
C ILE A 141 -11.89 11.57 11.16
N VAL A 142 -11.20 12.01 10.08
CA VAL A 142 -11.45 13.31 9.45
C VAL A 142 -11.65 13.14 7.96
N GLU A 143 -12.42 14.04 7.36
CA GLU A 143 -12.69 14.05 5.92
C GLU A 143 -11.91 15.18 5.24
N THR A 144 -11.34 14.87 4.09
CA THR A 144 -10.61 15.82 3.24
C THR A 144 -10.93 15.59 1.77
N GLN A 145 -10.69 16.60 0.94
CA GLN A 145 -10.92 16.52 -0.50
C GLN A 145 -9.68 16.88 -1.33
N THR A 146 -8.58 17.23 -0.69
CA THR A 146 -7.30 17.48 -1.35
C THR A 146 -6.18 16.64 -0.72
N ALA A 147 -5.19 16.27 -1.52
CA ALA A 147 -4.03 15.54 -1.00
C ALA A 147 -3.24 16.37 0.03
N GLN A 148 -3.20 17.69 -0.15
CA GLN A 148 -2.54 18.59 0.79
C GLN A 148 -3.22 18.57 2.16
N ASP A 149 -4.56 18.73 2.20
CA ASP A 149 -5.29 18.67 3.47
C ASP A 149 -5.18 17.30 4.13
N ALA A 150 -5.21 16.22 3.32
CA ALA A 150 -5.06 14.87 3.83
C ALA A 150 -3.70 14.65 4.50
N VAL A 151 -2.62 15.09 3.86
CA VAL A 151 -1.26 14.97 4.41
C VAL A 151 -1.09 15.85 5.65
N CYS A 152 -1.58 17.10 5.62
CA CYS A 152 -1.53 17.99 6.77
C CYS A 152 -2.35 17.44 7.96
N ALA A 153 -3.52 16.87 7.71
CA ALA A 153 -4.33 16.22 8.76
C ALA A 153 -3.63 14.98 9.34
N ALA A 154 -3.08 14.14 8.46
CA ALA A 154 -2.35 12.95 8.89
C ALA A 154 -1.11 13.30 9.74
N ALA A 155 -0.36 14.32 9.36
CA ALA A 155 0.80 14.80 10.11
C ALA A 155 0.45 15.26 11.54
N LYS A 156 -0.75 15.84 11.74
CA LYS A 156 -1.22 16.25 13.09
C LYS A 156 -1.51 15.08 14.02
N PHE A 157 -1.95 13.94 13.46
CA PHE A 157 -2.23 12.73 14.26
C PHE A 157 -0.99 11.86 14.47
N ALA A 158 0.00 11.96 13.59
CA ALA A 158 1.20 11.16 13.63
C ALA A 158 2.21 11.66 14.69
N LYS A 159 2.99 10.73 15.21
CA LYS A 159 4.14 10.98 16.10
C LYS A 159 5.37 10.32 15.53
N SER A 160 6.55 10.73 15.97
CA SER A 160 7.80 10.04 15.63
C SER A 160 7.67 8.53 15.91
N GLY A 161 8.04 7.72 14.94
CA GLY A 161 7.89 6.26 14.96
C GLY A 161 6.61 5.74 14.28
N ASP A 162 5.66 6.60 13.91
CA ASP A 162 4.46 6.23 13.15
C ASP A 162 4.72 6.22 11.63
N ALA A 163 3.78 5.63 10.89
CA ALA A 163 3.72 5.71 9.44
C ALA A 163 2.43 6.37 8.96
N VAL A 164 2.53 7.28 8.00
CA VAL A 164 1.39 7.80 7.22
C VAL A 164 1.32 7.01 5.93
N LEU A 165 0.25 6.25 5.77
CA LEU A 165 0.04 5.35 4.63
C LEU A 165 -1.11 5.84 3.77
N LEU A 166 -0.83 6.25 2.52
CA LEU A 166 -1.84 6.39 1.48
C LEU A 166 -2.10 5.03 0.86
N SER A 167 -3.20 4.37 1.24
CA SER A 167 -3.68 3.11 0.65
C SER A 167 -5.21 3.14 0.54
N PRO A 168 -5.72 3.72 -0.54
CA PRO A 168 -7.08 4.26 -0.60
C PRO A 168 -8.23 3.27 -0.49
N ALA A 169 -8.03 1.99 -0.79
CA ALA A 169 -9.08 0.97 -0.92
C ALA A 169 -10.15 1.28 -1.98
N CYS A 170 -10.10 2.46 -2.59
CA CYS A 170 -11.08 2.97 -3.54
C CYS A 170 -10.42 3.48 -4.82
N ALA A 171 -11.18 3.52 -5.91
CA ALA A 171 -10.74 4.18 -7.13
C ALA A 171 -10.61 5.70 -6.92
N SER A 172 -9.82 6.39 -7.76
CA SER A 172 -9.48 7.80 -7.59
C SER A 172 -10.39 8.77 -8.33
N PHE A 173 -11.32 8.26 -9.15
CA PHE A 173 -12.02 9.03 -10.18
C PHE A 173 -13.01 10.08 -9.67
N ASP A 174 -13.22 10.17 -8.35
CA ASP A 174 -14.04 11.22 -7.74
C ASP A 174 -13.28 12.56 -7.59
N LEU A 175 -11.98 12.52 -7.27
CA LEU A 175 -11.15 13.71 -7.05
C LEU A 175 -9.96 13.81 -8.02
N PHE A 176 -9.54 12.73 -8.65
CA PHE A 176 -8.36 12.66 -9.51
C PHE A 176 -8.68 11.89 -10.81
N LYS A 177 -7.94 12.17 -11.87
CA LYS A 177 -8.11 11.47 -13.17
C LYS A 177 -7.75 9.99 -13.10
N ASN A 178 -6.76 9.66 -12.30
CA ASN A 178 -6.24 8.28 -12.12
C ASN A 178 -5.52 8.17 -10.78
N TYR A 179 -5.07 6.96 -10.43
CA TYR A 179 -4.34 6.71 -9.19
C TYR A 179 -2.92 7.31 -9.21
N GLU A 180 -2.33 7.47 -10.39
CA GLU A 180 -1.03 8.09 -10.57
C GLU A 180 -1.08 9.58 -10.15
N GLU A 181 -2.06 10.32 -10.65
CA GLU A 181 -2.27 11.73 -10.26
C GLU A 181 -2.48 11.86 -8.74
N ARG A 182 -3.29 11.00 -8.13
CA ARG A 182 -3.48 10.97 -6.67
C ARG A 182 -2.16 10.70 -5.93
N GLY A 183 -1.37 9.74 -6.40
CA GLY A 183 -0.08 9.41 -5.81
C GLY A 183 0.95 10.52 -5.96
N LEU A 184 0.99 11.19 -7.11
CA LEU A 184 1.87 12.35 -7.34
C LEU A 184 1.46 13.54 -6.45
N ALA A 185 0.16 13.82 -6.33
CA ALA A 185 -0.36 14.86 -5.44
C ALA A 185 -0.01 14.57 -3.96
N PHE A 186 -0.11 13.31 -3.51
CA PHE A 186 0.34 12.91 -2.19
C PHE A 186 1.84 13.16 -2.00
N LYS A 187 2.69 12.72 -2.94
CA LYS A 187 4.14 12.93 -2.88
C LYS A 187 4.51 14.41 -2.84
N ALA A 188 3.82 15.25 -3.63
CA ALA A 188 4.02 16.70 -3.62
C ALA A 188 3.62 17.31 -2.26
N ALA A 189 2.49 16.91 -1.70
CA ALA A 189 2.03 17.36 -0.39
C ALA A 189 3.00 16.96 0.74
N VAL A 190 3.53 15.73 0.72
CA VAL A 190 4.55 15.27 1.68
C VAL A 190 5.82 16.11 1.60
N ARG A 191 6.28 16.45 0.40
CA ARG A 191 7.50 17.27 0.20
C ARG A 191 7.33 18.72 0.63
N SER A 192 6.11 19.18 0.83
CA SER A 192 5.79 20.55 1.27
C SER A 192 5.60 20.68 2.79
N LEU A 193 5.71 19.58 3.57
CA LEU A 193 5.74 19.59 5.03
C LEU A 193 7.06 20.15 5.57
#